data_4cce86b5dcf87f73325af81aae34ca9e
#
_entry.id   4cce86b5dcf87f73325af81aae34ca9e
#
_cell.length_a   1.000
_cell.length_b   1.000
_cell.length_c   1.000
_cell.angle_alpha   90.00
_cell.angle_beta   90.00
_cell.angle_gamma   90.00
#
_symmetry.space_group_name_H-M   'P 1'
#
loop_
_entity.id
_entity.type
_entity.pdbx_description
1 polymer ?
#
loop_
_entity_poly.entity_id
_entity_poly.type
_entity_poly.pdbx_seq_one_letter_code
_entity_poly.pdbx_strand_id
1 'polypeptide(L)'
;MIYLNMKKINKKKGILFWITGLSGSGKTSLANKIFPFIEKKYGASVHLDGDGLRNILDLHGYSFKDRASNAVKFTKIAKFLTDQGINVVFSILALMDKPRLWNKKNIKKYVEIFIKSDVKKIISINKKKIYKKKKDIVGVSINAQFPKNPHIIIDNTFDKDLDILESELRLKIKKITLKKNYEF
;
A
#
# COMPACT_ATOMS: atom_id res chain seq x y z
N MET A 1 -32.75 -28.99 -17.84
CA MET A 1 -31.80 -28.44 -16.84
C MET A 1 -30.45 -28.31 -17.52
N ILE A 2 -30.13 -27.18 -18.09
CA ILE A 2 -28.89 -26.96 -18.86
C ILE A 2 -27.81 -26.55 -17.84
N TYR A 3 -26.96 -27.48 -17.45
CA TYR A 3 -25.73 -27.15 -16.72
C TYR A 3 -24.77 -26.47 -17.71
N LEU A 4 -24.74 -25.13 -17.65
CA LEU A 4 -23.66 -24.37 -18.25
C LEU A 4 -22.35 -24.79 -17.59
N ASN A 5 -21.56 -25.57 -18.34
CA ASN A 5 -20.16 -25.84 -17.99
C ASN A 5 -19.41 -24.50 -17.99
N MET A 6 -19.44 -23.82 -16.86
CA MET A 6 -18.55 -22.67 -16.62
C MET A 6 -17.12 -23.22 -16.63
N LYS A 7 -16.47 -23.20 -17.80
CA LYS A 7 -15.01 -23.32 -17.88
C LYS A 7 -14.46 -22.43 -16.78
N LYS A 8 -13.71 -23.00 -15.82
CA LYS A 8 -12.92 -22.24 -14.87
C LYS A 8 -12.04 -21.28 -15.68
N ILE A 9 -12.51 -20.07 -15.89
CA ILE A 9 -11.69 -19.01 -16.47
C ILE A 9 -10.57 -18.86 -15.46
N ASN A 10 -9.38 -19.29 -15.83
CA ASN A 10 -8.18 -19.19 -15.02
C ASN A 10 -7.79 -17.70 -15.02
N LYS A 11 -8.60 -16.87 -14.33
CA LYS A 11 -8.39 -15.44 -14.26
C LYS A 11 -7.03 -15.20 -13.64
N LYS A 12 -6.13 -14.61 -14.42
CA LYS A 12 -4.84 -14.16 -13.91
C LYS A 12 -5.09 -13.29 -12.67
N LYS A 13 -4.38 -13.61 -11.58
CA LYS A 13 -4.51 -12.85 -10.33
C LYS A 13 -3.94 -11.44 -10.50
N GLY A 14 -4.62 -10.44 -9.97
CA GLY A 14 -4.11 -9.07 -9.89
C GLY A 14 -2.91 -8.95 -8.96
N ILE A 15 -2.20 -7.84 -9.06
CA ILE A 15 -1.05 -7.50 -8.24
C ILE A 15 -1.50 -6.56 -7.12
N LEU A 16 -1.09 -6.84 -5.88
CA LEU A 16 -1.20 -5.87 -4.79
C LEU A 16 0.10 -5.07 -4.66
N PHE A 17 0.04 -3.78 -4.94
CA PHE A 17 1.07 -2.78 -4.64
C PHE A 17 0.74 -2.13 -3.31
N TRP A 18 1.37 -2.60 -2.22
CA TRP A 18 1.12 -2.14 -0.86
C TRP A 18 2.11 -1.05 -0.48
N ILE A 19 1.68 0.20 -0.53
CA ILE A 19 2.51 1.38 -0.26
C ILE A 19 2.32 1.78 1.20
N THR A 20 3.35 1.56 2.01
CA THR A 20 3.34 1.88 3.44
C THR A 20 4.43 2.87 3.82
N GLY A 21 4.28 3.51 4.97
CA GLY A 21 5.21 4.50 5.51
C GLY A 21 4.53 5.39 6.55
N LEU A 22 5.26 6.29 7.17
CA LEU A 22 4.76 7.20 8.20
C LEU A 22 3.64 8.13 7.69
N SER A 23 2.82 8.66 8.58
CA SER A 23 1.87 9.71 8.22
C SER A 23 2.65 10.92 7.67
N GLY A 24 2.19 11.47 6.53
CA GLY A 24 2.91 12.58 5.88
C GLY A 24 4.13 12.19 5.07
N SER A 25 4.51 10.91 4.95
CA SER A 25 5.66 10.47 4.14
C SER A 25 5.44 10.54 2.61
N GLY A 26 4.28 11.00 2.14
CA GLY A 26 4.00 11.12 0.70
C GLY A 26 3.36 9.89 0.05
N LYS A 27 2.92 8.87 0.83
CA LYS A 27 2.31 7.63 0.30
C LYS A 27 1.18 7.86 -0.70
N THR A 28 0.16 8.61 -0.29
CA THR A 28 -1.03 8.86 -1.11
C THR A 28 -0.69 9.68 -2.35
N SER A 29 0.18 10.69 -2.21
CA SER A 29 0.65 11.49 -3.36
C SER A 29 1.38 10.62 -4.38
N LEU A 30 2.28 9.75 -3.91
CA LEU A 30 3.03 8.86 -4.79
C LEU A 30 2.14 7.75 -5.38
N ALA A 31 1.16 7.24 -4.60
CA ALA A 31 0.17 6.28 -5.08
C ALA A 31 -0.68 6.87 -6.22
N ASN A 32 -1.19 8.09 -6.05
CA ASN A 32 -1.93 8.79 -7.10
C ASN A 32 -1.09 8.99 -8.36
N LYS A 33 0.18 9.35 -8.20
CA LYS A 33 1.07 9.63 -9.31
C LYS A 33 1.44 8.37 -10.11
N ILE A 34 1.67 7.24 -9.44
CA ILE A 34 2.03 5.96 -10.07
C ILE A 34 0.82 5.20 -10.64
N PHE A 35 -0.40 5.49 -10.16
CA PHE A 35 -1.60 4.76 -10.52
C PHE A 35 -1.86 4.69 -12.04
N PRO A 36 -1.80 5.78 -12.82
CA PRO A 36 -2.01 5.73 -14.27
C PRO A 36 -1.01 4.82 -15.00
N PHE A 37 0.24 4.76 -14.51
CA PHE A 37 1.22 3.82 -15.05
C PHE A 37 0.84 2.37 -14.75
N ILE A 38 0.38 2.07 -13.53
CA ILE A 38 -0.05 0.73 -13.14
C ILE A 38 -1.23 0.28 -14.00
N GLU A 39 -2.26 1.12 -14.13
CA GLU A 39 -3.44 0.84 -14.95
C GLU A 39 -3.08 0.59 -16.42
N LYS A 40 -2.27 1.46 -17.02
CA LYS A 40 -1.83 1.32 -18.40
C LYS A 40 -1.00 0.04 -18.64
N LYS A 41 -0.13 -0.32 -17.68
CA LYS A 41 0.80 -1.45 -17.87
C LYS A 41 0.21 -2.79 -17.48
N TYR A 42 -0.58 -2.84 -16.41
CA TYR A 42 -1.06 -4.11 -15.82
C TYR A 42 -2.57 -4.35 -16.00
N GLY A 43 -3.30 -3.40 -16.58
CA GLY A 43 -4.74 -3.51 -16.85
C GLY A 43 -5.60 -3.06 -15.67
N ALA A 44 -6.82 -3.60 -15.57
CA ALA A 44 -7.82 -3.19 -14.59
C ALA A 44 -7.24 -3.01 -13.20
N SER A 45 -7.37 -1.80 -12.66
CA SER A 45 -6.72 -1.40 -11.42
C SER A 45 -7.65 -0.54 -10.55
N VAL A 46 -7.43 -0.56 -9.24
CA VAL A 46 -8.10 0.30 -8.28
C VAL A 46 -7.08 0.90 -7.31
N HIS A 47 -7.26 2.18 -6.96
CA HIS A 47 -6.51 2.80 -5.88
C HIS A 47 -7.35 2.82 -4.61
N LEU A 48 -6.83 2.21 -3.54
CA LEU A 48 -7.42 2.23 -2.21
C LEU A 48 -6.56 3.06 -1.28
N ASP A 49 -7.19 3.96 -0.53
CA ASP A 49 -6.55 4.74 0.53
C ASP A 49 -7.04 4.29 1.90
N GLY A 50 -6.11 4.09 2.83
CA GLY A 50 -6.43 3.57 4.15
C GLY A 50 -7.30 4.50 4.98
N ASP A 51 -7.13 5.82 4.85
CA ASP A 51 -7.96 6.80 5.56
C ASP A 51 -9.36 6.86 4.93
N GLY A 52 -9.45 6.82 3.59
CA GLY A 52 -10.72 6.76 2.85
C GLY A 52 -11.53 5.51 3.20
N LEU A 53 -10.91 4.33 3.22
CA LEU A 53 -11.61 3.09 3.59
C LEU A 53 -12.05 3.09 5.05
N ARG A 54 -11.30 3.71 5.97
CA ARG A 54 -11.75 3.86 7.35
C ARG A 54 -13.05 4.63 7.45
N ASN A 55 -13.17 5.71 6.69
CA ASN A 55 -14.39 6.53 6.65
C ASN A 55 -15.58 5.77 6.05
N ILE A 56 -15.37 5.08 4.91
CA ILE A 56 -16.43 4.30 4.24
C ILE A 56 -16.95 3.16 5.11
N LEU A 57 -16.08 2.55 5.91
CA LEU A 57 -16.40 1.39 6.74
C LEU A 57 -16.66 1.74 8.21
N ASP A 58 -16.79 3.01 8.56
CA ASP A 58 -17.03 3.53 9.91
C ASP A 58 -16.07 2.94 10.96
N LEU A 59 -14.79 2.81 10.59
CA LEU A 59 -13.79 2.20 11.44
C LEU A 59 -13.17 3.22 12.39
N HIS A 60 -13.73 3.33 13.58
CA HIS A 60 -13.25 4.20 14.65
C HIS A 60 -12.11 3.54 15.45
N GLY A 61 -11.41 4.36 16.24
CA GLY A 61 -10.27 3.92 17.05
C GLY A 61 -8.91 4.04 16.32
N TYR A 62 -7.92 4.54 17.05
CA TYR A 62 -6.58 4.82 16.55
C TYR A 62 -5.49 4.15 17.38
N SER A 63 -5.86 3.31 18.37
CA SER A 63 -4.90 2.51 19.12
C SER A 63 -4.13 1.56 18.20
N PHE A 64 -3.01 1.05 18.66
CA PHE A 64 -2.25 0.03 17.90
C PHE A 64 -3.11 -1.18 17.54
N LYS A 65 -3.94 -1.65 18.49
CA LYS A 65 -4.85 -2.80 18.30
C LYS A 65 -5.90 -2.53 17.23
N ASP A 66 -6.53 -1.34 17.27
CA ASP A 66 -7.54 -0.95 16.26
C ASP A 66 -6.92 -0.87 14.87
N ARG A 67 -5.76 -0.19 14.77
CA ARG A 67 -5.03 -0.07 13.50
C ARG A 67 -4.62 -1.43 12.94
N ALA A 68 -4.14 -2.34 13.78
CA ALA A 68 -3.75 -3.69 13.36
C ALA A 68 -4.97 -4.50 12.89
N SER A 69 -6.10 -4.44 13.63
CA SER A 69 -7.36 -5.09 13.25
C SER A 69 -7.89 -4.56 11.93
N ASN A 70 -7.96 -3.24 11.77
CA ASN A 70 -8.45 -2.61 10.55
C ASN A 70 -7.55 -2.90 9.35
N ALA A 71 -6.23 -2.87 9.53
CA ALA A 71 -5.29 -3.22 8.47
C ALA A 71 -5.48 -4.67 7.99
N VAL A 72 -5.82 -5.62 8.88
CA VAL A 72 -6.15 -7.00 8.48
C VAL A 72 -7.46 -7.06 7.68
N LYS A 73 -8.47 -6.24 8.00
CA LYS A 73 -9.70 -6.15 7.17
C LYS A 73 -9.36 -5.66 5.76
N PHE A 74 -8.51 -4.64 5.66
CA PHE A 74 -8.07 -4.07 4.38
C PHE A 74 -7.26 -5.07 3.54
N THR A 75 -6.44 -5.93 4.17
CA THR A 75 -5.74 -7.00 3.44
C THR A 75 -6.73 -7.99 2.80
N LYS A 76 -7.84 -8.28 3.47
CA LYS A 76 -8.89 -9.17 2.93
C LYS A 76 -9.61 -8.53 1.74
N ILE A 77 -9.89 -7.22 1.79
CA ILE A 77 -10.47 -6.48 0.65
C ILE A 77 -9.48 -6.51 -0.54
N ALA A 78 -8.21 -6.21 -0.30
CA ALA A 78 -7.20 -6.27 -1.34
C ALA A 78 -7.06 -7.67 -1.95
N LYS A 79 -7.10 -8.72 -1.12
CA LYS A 79 -7.10 -10.10 -1.61
C LYS A 79 -8.32 -10.41 -2.46
N PHE A 80 -9.51 -10.02 -2.03
CA PHE A 80 -10.75 -10.24 -2.77
C PHE A 80 -10.68 -9.63 -4.18
N LEU A 81 -10.16 -8.41 -4.31
CA LEU A 81 -9.99 -7.74 -5.60
C LEU A 81 -8.91 -8.41 -6.46
N THR A 82 -7.76 -8.72 -5.87
CA THR A 82 -6.67 -9.37 -6.62
C THR A 82 -7.03 -10.79 -7.06
N ASP A 83 -7.84 -11.50 -6.30
CA ASP A 83 -8.36 -12.82 -6.68
C ASP A 83 -9.28 -12.75 -7.91
N GLN A 84 -9.89 -11.60 -8.18
CA GLN A 84 -10.71 -11.34 -9.36
C GLN A 84 -9.90 -10.80 -10.56
N GLY A 85 -8.57 -10.67 -10.43
CA GLY A 85 -7.70 -10.17 -11.50
C GLY A 85 -7.54 -8.66 -11.52
N ILE A 86 -8.07 -7.92 -10.50
CA ILE A 86 -7.94 -6.48 -10.38
C ILE A 86 -6.63 -6.15 -9.66
N ASN A 87 -5.80 -5.28 -10.23
CA ASN A 87 -4.62 -4.77 -9.54
C ASN A 87 -5.04 -3.75 -8.47
N VAL A 88 -4.36 -3.77 -7.35
CA VAL A 88 -4.66 -2.86 -6.24
C VAL A 88 -3.43 -2.05 -5.90
N VAL A 89 -3.52 -0.72 -6.04
CA VAL A 89 -2.56 0.21 -5.45
C VAL A 89 -3.13 0.63 -4.10
N PHE A 90 -2.50 0.24 -3.01
CA PHE A 90 -3.01 0.51 -1.68
C PHE A 90 -2.07 1.42 -0.88
N SER A 91 -2.46 2.67 -0.65
CA SER A 91 -1.72 3.61 0.21
C SER A 91 -2.23 3.54 1.65
N ILE A 92 -1.37 3.10 2.57
CA ILE A 92 -1.81 2.85 3.95
C ILE A 92 -0.70 3.05 4.99
N LEU A 93 -1.08 3.59 6.16
CA LEU A 93 -0.24 3.58 7.36
C LEU A 93 -0.37 2.21 8.07
N ALA A 94 0.29 1.19 7.55
CA ALA A 94 0.30 -0.16 8.13
C ALA A 94 1.72 -0.58 8.52
N LEU A 95 2.37 0.20 9.38
CA LEU A 95 3.69 -0.08 9.93
C LEU A 95 3.57 -1.09 11.09
N MET A 96 3.01 -2.27 10.77
CA MET A 96 2.79 -3.41 11.64
C MET A 96 3.09 -4.69 10.88
N ASP A 97 3.72 -5.67 11.52
CA ASP A 97 4.10 -6.93 10.87
C ASP A 97 2.88 -7.77 10.47
N LYS A 98 1.85 -7.81 11.32
CA LYS A 98 0.69 -8.68 11.12
C LYS A 98 0.03 -8.54 9.74
N PRO A 99 -0.40 -7.37 9.24
CA PRO A 99 -1.01 -7.24 7.91
C PRO A 99 -0.01 -7.55 6.78
N ARG A 100 1.26 -7.18 6.91
CA ARG A 100 2.28 -7.44 5.89
C ARG A 100 2.60 -8.92 5.73
N LEU A 101 2.78 -9.63 6.86
CA LEU A 101 2.99 -11.08 6.86
C LEU A 101 1.76 -11.81 6.30
N TRP A 102 0.57 -11.33 6.65
CA TRP A 102 -0.66 -11.88 6.09
C TRP A 102 -0.73 -11.71 4.57
N ASN A 103 -0.42 -10.52 4.03
CA ASN A 103 -0.35 -10.27 2.60
C ASN A 103 0.65 -11.21 1.92
N LYS A 104 1.87 -11.29 2.46
CA LYS A 104 2.93 -12.15 1.93
C LYS A 104 2.53 -13.62 1.85
N LYS A 105 1.75 -14.11 2.82
CA LYS A 105 1.28 -15.49 2.89
C LYS A 105 0.10 -15.75 1.94
N ASN A 106 -0.82 -14.77 1.79
CA ASN A 106 -2.15 -15.03 1.22
C ASN A 106 -2.38 -14.40 -0.17
N ILE A 107 -1.55 -13.44 -0.60
CA ILE A 107 -1.68 -12.76 -1.89
C ILE A 107 -0.55 -13.20 -2.82
N LYS A 108 -0.92 -13.88 -3.90
CA LYS A 108 0.04 -14.53 -4.81
C LYS A 108 1.00 -13.54 -5.47
N LYS A 109 0.48 -12.39 -5.91
CA LYS A 109 1.27 -11.32 -6.53
C LYS A 109 1.30 -10.10 -5.59
N TYR A 110 2.25 -10.06 -4.68
CA TYR A 110 2.40 -9.02 -3.65
C TYR A 110 3.70 -8.26 -3.83
N VAL A 111 3.60 -6.94 -3.91
CA VAL A 111 4.73 -6.00 -3.95
C VAL A 111 4.61 -5.04 -2.78
N GLU A 112 5.49 -5.17 -1.80
CA GLU A 112 5.60 -4.26 -0.65
C GLU A 112 6.52 -3.11 -1.00
N ILE A 113 6.00 -1.88 -0.86
CA ILE A 113 6.67 -0.63 -1.16
C ILE A 113 6.73 0.19 0.13
N PHE A 114 7.92 0.48 0.61
CA PHE A 114 8.13 1.29 1.80
C PHE A 114 8.62 2.69 1.43
N ILE A 115 7.82 3.70 1.78
CA ILE A 115 8.24 5.10 1.68
C ILE A 115 8.93 5.46 2.99
N LYS A 116 10.27 5.47 2.93
CA LYS A 116 11.13 5.80 4.06
C LYS A 116 11.26 7.33 4.17
N SER A 117 10.98 7.87 5.33
CA SER A 117 11.08 9.30 5.62
C SER A 117 11.45 9.52 7.07
N ASP A 118 12.19 10.56 7.35
CA ASP A 118 12.55 10.97 8.70
C ASP A 118 11.36 11.68 9.39
N VAL A 119 11.03 11.27 10.62
CA VAL A 119 9.93 11.86 11.40
C VAL A 119 10.17 13.35 11.67
N LYS A 120 11.42 13.74 11.98
CA LYS A 120 11.76 15.15 12.29
C LYS A 120 11.53 16.02 11.05
N LYS A 121 11.94 15.52 9.85
CA LYS A 121 11.68 16.21 8.59
C LYS A 121 10.18 16.32 8.29
N ILE A 122 9.41 15.26 8.49
CA ILE A 122 7.94 15.31 8.31
C ILE A 122 7.31 16.39 9.22
N ILE A 123 7.75 16.47 10.47
CA ILE A 123 7.25 17.45 11.45
C ILE A 123 7.63 18.87 11.05
N SER A 124 8.89 19.08 10.63
CA SER A 124 9.40 20.43 10.25
C SER A 124 8.66 20.99 9.02
N ILE A 125 8.30 20.15 8.06
CA ILE A 125 7.54 20.54 6.88
C ILE A 125 6.05 20.82 7.20
N ASN A 126 5.61 20.46 8.43
CA ASN A 126 4.28 20.74 8.98
C ASN A 126 3.11 20.32 8.08
N LYS A 127 3.30 19.32 7.23
CA LYS A 127 2.28 18.86 6.25
C LYS A 127 1.07 18.21 6.89
N LYS A 128 1.14 17.77 8.18
CA LYS A 128 -0.03 17.24 8.90
C LYS A 128 -0.05 17.70 10.37
N LYS A 129 -1.09 18.44 10.75
CA LYS A 129 -1.37 18.87 12.15
C LYS A 129 -1.45 17.71 13.15
N ILE A 130 -1.55 16.46 12.66
CA ILE A 130 -1.63 15.24 13.46
C ILE A 130 -0.45 15.10 14.44
N TYR A 131 0.74 15.55 14.06
CA TYR A 131 1.93 15.50 14.92
C TYR A 131 1.88 16.47 16.11
N LYS A 132 0.99 17.48 16.09
CA LYS A 132 0.78 18.40 17.22
C LYS A 132 0.08 17.72 18.40
N LYS A 133 -0.75 16.70 18.17
CA LYS A 133 -1.55 16.03 19.21
C LYS A 133 -0.76 15.06 20.09
N LYS A 134 0.46 14.68 19.74
CA LYS A 134 1.40 13.76 20.44
C LYS A 134 0.84 12.39 20.88
N LYS A 135 -0.46 12.11 20.69
CA LYS A 135 -1.13 10.88 21.11
C LYS A 135 -1.51 10.02 19.88
N ASP A 136 -1.36 8.71 20.00
CA ASP A 136 -1.73 7.72 18.98
C ASP A 136 -1.05 7.89 17.61
N ILE A 137 0.20 8.41 17.61
CA ILE A 137 0.97 8.69 16.40
C ILE A 137 2.01 7.59 16.20
N VAL A 138 1.86 6.83 15.13
CA VAL A 138 2.82 5.78 14.74
C VAL A 138 4.16 6.41 14.37
N GLY A 139 5.21 5.92 15.01
CA GLY A 139 6.58 6.46 14.87
C GLY A 139 6.93 7.56 15.88
N VAL A 140 5.98 7.96 16.76
CA VAL A 140 6.21 8.91 17.85
C VAL A 140 5.76 8.31 19.17
N SER A 141 4.45 8.17 19.41
CA SER A 141 3.86 7.60 20.63
C SER A 141 3.48 6.12 20.49
N ILE A 142 3.34 5.62 19.27
CA ILE A 142 3.14 4.21 18.96
C ILE A 142 4.39 3.68 18.26
N ASN A 143 4.97 2.60 18.77
CA ASN A 143 6.14 1.97 18.16
C ASN A 143 5.78 1.45 16.75
N ALA A 144 6.54 1.92 15.75
CA ALA A 144 6.37 1.51 14.36
C ALA A 144 7.18 0.23 14.09
N GLN A 145 6.52 -0.79 13.56
CA GLN A 145 7.19 -1.98 13.04
C GLN A 145 7.51 -1.76 11.56
N PHE A 146 8.66 -1.16 11.29
CA PHE A 146 9.08 -0.89 9.90
C PHE A 146 9.34 -2.19 9.12
N PRO A 147 9.09 -2.20 7.80
CA PRO A 147 9.43 -3.34 6.96
C PRO A 147 10.93 -3.63 7.01
N LYS A 148 11.31 -4.86 7.39
CA LYS A 148 12.72 -5.28 7.40
C LYS A 148 13.26 -5.53 5.99
N ASN A 149 12.46 -6.21 5.15
CA ASN A 149 12.82 -6.58 3.78
C ASN A 149 11.65 -6.29 2.82
N PRO A 150 11.32 -5.03 2.57
CA PRO A 150 10.31 -4.68 1.58
C PRO A 150 10.85 -4.96 0.17
N HIS A 151 9.97 -5.15 -0.79
CA HIS A 151 10.38 -5.36 -2.18
C HIS A 151 10.98 -4.10 -2.80
N ILE A 152 10.48 -2.93 -2.39
CA ILE A 152 10.92 -1.62 -2.88
C ILE A 152 11.02 -0.66 -1.69
N ILE A 153 12.10 0.11 -1.65
CA ILE A 153 12.26 1.26 -0.76
C ILE A 153 12.35 2.51 -1.63
N ILE A 154 11.61 3.54 -1.27
CA ILE A 154 11.70 4.89 -1.80
C ILE A 154 12.07 5.82 -0.66
N ASP A 155 13.25 6.41 -0.73
CA ASP A 155 13.72 7.40 0.25
C ASP A 155 13.15 8.78 -0.12
N ASN A 156 12.14 9.21 0.64
CA ASN A 156 11.57 10.54 0.51
C ASN A 156 12.15 11.48 1.58
N THR A 157 13.19 12.18 1.20
CA THR A 157 13.89 13.19 2.00
C THR A 157 13.27 14.58 1.87
N PHE A 158 12.22 14.72 1.02
CA PHE A 158 11.46 15.95 0.71
C PHE A 158 12.24 17.03 -0.03
N ASP A 159 13.42 16.75 -0.51
CA ASP A 159 14.26 17.59 -1.36
C ASP A 159 14.13 17.23 -2.85
N LYS A 160 13.45 16.12 -3.15
CA LYS A 160 13.17 15.66 -4.51
C LYS A 160 11.71 15.94 -4.88
N ASP A 161 11.51 16.29 -6.14
CA ASP A 161 10.17 16.40 -6.70
C ASP A 161 9.46 15.06 -6.77
N LEU A 162 8.12 15.10 -6.70
CA LEU A 162 7.29 13.91 -6.76
C LEU A 162 7.48 13.13 -8.07
N ASP A 163 7.79 13.81 -9.17
CA ASP A 163 8.05 13.20 -10.48
C ASP A 163 9.32 12.34 -10.47
N ILE A 164 10.36 12.77 -9.76
CA ILE A 164 11.60 12.01 -9.58
C ILE A 164 11.31 10.73 -8.77
N LEU A 165 10.56 10.86 -7.66
CA LEU A 165 10.20 9.72 -6.83
C LEU A 165 9.29 8.73 -7.58
N GLU A 166 8.37 9.23 -8.41
CA GLU A 166 7.50 8.40 -9.25
C GLU A 166 8.31 7.62 -10.28
N SER A 167 9.22 8.31 -10.99
CA SER A 167 10.08 7.69 -11.99
C SER A 167 10.96 6.59 -11.38
N GLU A 168 11.52 6.84 -10.20
CA GLU A 168 12.27 5.83 -9.43
C GLU A 168 11.40 4.64 -9.07
N LEU A 169 10.19 4.88 -8.55
CA LEU A 169 9.24 3.84 -8.18
C LEU A 169 8.82 3.01 -9.41
N ARG A 170 8.53 3.66 -10.53
CA ARG A 170 8.16 3.02 -11.79
C ARG A 170 9.23 2.05 -12.29
N LEU A 171 10.49 2.46 -12.27
CA LEU A 171 11.61 1.61 -12.66
C LEU A 171 11.75 0.40 -11.73
N LYS A 172 11.66 0.61 -10.41
CA LYS A 172 11.74 -0.46 -9.42
C LYS A 172 10.55 -1.45 -9.53
N ILE A 173 9.33 -0.96 -9.80
CA ILE A 173 8.16 -1.81 -10.05
C ILE A 173 8.38 -2.68 -11.29
N LYS A 174 8.80 -2.09 -12.42
CA LYS A 174 9.11 -2.85 -13.64
C LYS A 174 10.10 -3.98 -13.35
N LYS A 175 11.21 -3.66 -12.69
CA LYS A 175 12.27 -4.63 -12.36
C LYS A 175 11.76 -5.79 -11.48
N ILE A 176 10.97 -5.50 -10.44
CA ILE A 176 10.49 -6.53 -9.51
C ILE A 176 9.40 -7.40 -10.12
N THR A 177 8.52 -6.83 -10.94
CA THR A 177 7.44 -7.58 -11.59
C THR A 177 7.98 -8.50 -12.68
N LEU A 178 8.97 -8.08 -13.46
CA LEU A 178 9.71 -8.94 -14.39
C LEU A 178 10.38 -10.10 -13.64
N LYS A 179 11.19 -9.80 -12.62
CA LYS A 179 11.91 -10.82 -11.83
C LYS A 179 10.95 -11.87 -11.23
N LYS A 180 9.75 -11.47 -10.83
CA LYS A 180 8.74 -12.34 -10.21
C LYS A 180 7.75 -12.96 -11.20
N ASN A 181 7.92 -12.75 -12.49
CA ASN A 181 6.96 -13.19 -13.52
C ASN A 181 5.52 -12.77 -13.23
N TYR A 182 5.33 -11.51 -12.77
CA TYR A 182 4.01 -10.94 -12.50
C TYR A 182 3.39 -10.30 -13.76
N GLU A 183 4.14 -10.25 -14.86
CA GLU A 183 3.65 -9.71 -16.13
C GLU A 183 2.68 -10.68 -16.81
N PHE A 184 1.82 -10.11 -17.63
CA PHE A 184 0.73 -10.80 -18.34
C PHE A 184 1.18 -11.30 -19.71
#